data_c5738e1d31ffe95d0d7ee95eedf0d15d
#
_entry.id   c5738e1d31ffe95d0d7ee95eedf0d15d
#
_cell.length_a   1.000
_cell.length_b   1.000
_cell.length_c   1.000
_cell.angle_alpha   90.00
_cell.angle_beta   90.00
_cell.angle_gamma   90.00
#
_symmetry.space_group_name_H-M   'P 1'
#
loop_
_entity.id
_entity.type
_entity.pdbx_description
1 polymer ?
#
loop_
_entity_poly.entity_id
_entity_poly.type
_entity_poly.pdbx_seq_one_letter_code
_entity_poly.pdbx_strand_id
1 'polypeptide(L)'
;MTFSSSGKQRRLNRLFTNGKTLIVPVDDSLIFGPKEGLFDLDKTLQEILPAQPNAILGFKRDLEFINQHNINTPFIYNLTASTVLNCHTKKVIIASVMDALSAGADCVAAHINFSSQYENEMIHNFAMIANECDKLGLPLLAIAYPRKENADGTDYNYEDLKEKNHEEFAELVAHCSRVVCELGADIIKTYYTGDAESFKKVVQSACGRPVVIAGGPKVSVEKTLQVAEDAMVVGAAGISFGRNVFNRTHKHNYLVALKEIILNKSTAEKAFEIYKNL
;
A
#
# COMPACT_ATOMS: atom_id res chain seq x y z
N MET A 1 4.81 25.93 -2.15
CA MET A 1 6.03 25.12 -1.91
C MET A 1 5.90 24.57 -0.50
N THR A 2 5.58 23.29 -0.35
CA THR A 2 5.64 22.61 0.95
C THR A 2 7.10 22.43 1.31
N PHE A 3 7.53 22.97 2.44
CA PHE A 3 8.86 22.74 2.99
C PHE A 3 8.96 21.29 3.50
N SER A 4 9.05 20.34 2.57
CA SER A 4 9.52 19.01 2.92
C SER A 4 10.98 19.15 3.34
N SER A 5 11.34 18.62 4.51
CA SER A 5 12.74 18.60 4.89
C SER A 5 13.55 17.89 3.81
N SER A 6 14.79 18.31 3.57
CA SER A 6 15.67 17.67 2.57
C SER A 6 15.81 16.16 2.82
N GLY A 7 15.73 15.71 4.08
CA GLY A 7 15.73 14.30 4.46
C GLY A 7 14.48 13.55 3.97
N LYS A 8 13.29 14.13 4.13
CA LYS A 8 12.03 13.55 3.65
C LYS A 8 12.06 13.37 2.12
N GLN A 9 12.49 14.40 1.39
CA GLN A 9 12.56 14.34 -0.07
C GLN A 9 13.56 13.27 -0.56
N ARG A 10 14.71 13.15 0.07
CA ARG A 10 15.70 12.11 -0.29
C ARG A 10 15.15 10.70 -0.08
N ARG A 11 14.41 10.46 1.01
CA ARG A 11 13.76 9.18 1.28
C ARG A 11 12.64 8.89 0.28
N LEU A 12 11.79 9.89 -0.03
CA LEU A 12 10.78 9.75 -1.07
C LEU A 12 11.40 9.35 -2.42
N ASN A 13 12.50 9.98 -2.81
CA ASN A 13 13.19 9.66 -4.07
C ASN A 13 13.70 8.21 -4.12
N ARG A 14 13.97 7.55 -2.99
CA ARG A 14 14.36 6.14 -2.95
C ARG A 14 13.17 5.18 -3.19
N LEU A 15 11.96 5.62 -2.85
CA LEU A 15 10.74 4.83 -3.03
C LEU A 15 10.19 4.86 -4.45
N PHE A 16 10.68 5.76 -5.30
CA PHE A 16 10.15 5.97 -6.64
C PHE A 16 11.24 5.88 -7.71
N THR A 17 10.88 5.28 -8.84
CA THR A 17 11.67 5.30 -10.08
C THR A 17 10.86 6.07 -11.12
N ASN A 18 11.36 7.22 -11.58
CA ASN A 18 10.65 8.09 -12.53
C ASN A 18 9.22 8.45 -12.09
N GLY A 19 9.04 8.71 -10.78
CA GLY A 19 7.73 9.03 -10.20
C GLY A 19 6.77 7.84 -10.06
N LYS A 20 7.24 6.62 -10.27
CA LYS A 20 6.46 5.37 -10.18
C LYS A 20 7.02 4.42 -9.13
N THR A 21 6.15 3.60 -8.52
CA THR A 21 6.54 2.68 -7.45
C THR A 21 5.80 1.34 -7.50
N LEU A 22 6.54 0.27 -7.21
CA LEU A 22 6.01 -1.06 -6.95
C LEU A 22 6.31 -1.41 -5.48
N ILE A 23 5.31 -1.39 -4.63
CA ILE A 23 5.41 -1.72 -3.21
C ILE A 23 4.87 -3.15 -3.00
N VAL A 24 5.61 -3.98 -2.27
CA VAL A 24 5.13 -5.31 -1.88
C VAL A 24 4.90 -5.34 -0.37
N PRO A 25 3.64 -5.27 0.09
CA PRO A 25 3.32 -5.44 1.50
C PRO A 25 3.37 -6.91 1.90
N VAL A 26 3.97 -7.18 3.06
CA VAL A 26 4.04 -8.50 3.72
C VAL A 26 3.41 -8.46 5.12
N ASP A 27 2.72 -7.36 5.45
CA ASP A 27 2.11 -7.09 6.75
C ASP A 27 0.84 -7.92 7.06
N ASP A 28 0.33 -8.69 6.10
CA ASP A 28 -0.86 -9.55 6.30
C ASP A 28 -0.63 -10.66 7.35
N SER A 29 0.60 -11.10 7.59
CA SER A 29 0.91 -12.18 8.56
C SER A 29 0.56 -11.82 9.99
N LEU A 30 0.77 -10.58 10.42
CA LEU A 30 0.34 -10.10 11.75
C LEU A 30 -1.20 -10.03 11.83
N ILE A 31 -1.85 -9.64 10.75
CA ILE A 31 -3.29 -9.38 10.70
C ILE A 31 -4.07 -10.70 10.69
N PHE A 32 -3.73 -11.61 9.78
CA PHE A 32 -4.48 -12.82 9.47
C PHE A 32 -3.83 -14.11 9.98
N GLY A 33 -2.65 -14.02 10.60
CA GLY A 33 -1.85 -15.17 11.02
C GLY A 33 -0.97 -15.74 9.88
N PRO A 34 -0.22 -16.82 10.17
CA PRO A 34 0.71 -17.43 9.22
C PRO A 34 -0.07 -18.23 8.16
N LYS A 35 -0.51 -17.53 7.10
CA LYS A 35 -1.24 -18.11 5.96
C LYS A 35 -0.34 -18.40 4.77
N GLU A 36 -0.93 -18.99 3.72
CA GLU A 36 -0.25 -19.25 2.45
C GLU A 36 0.56 -18.03 1.98
N GLY A 37 1.79 -18.27 1.54
CA GLY A 37 2.71 -17.23 1.07
C GLY A 37 3.39 -16.41 2.18
N LEU A 38 2.93 -16.47 3.43
CA LEU A 38 3.53 -15.79 4.58
C LEU A 38 3.76 -16.73 5.77
N PHE A 39 3.58 -18.03 5.59
CA PHE A 39 3.88 -19.04 6.62
C PHE A 39 5.39 -19.05 6.92
N ASP A 40 6.21 -19.06 5.87
CA ASP A 40 7.65 -18.85 5.91
C ASP A 40 7.96 -17.50 5.25
N LEU A 41 7.98 -16.46 6.07
CA LEU A 41 8.16 -15.08 5.61
C LEU A 41 9.56 -14.84 5.03
N ASP A 42 10.59 -15.44 5.64
CA ASP A 42 11.98 -15.29 5.20
C ASP A 42 12.15 -15.86 3.77
N LYS A 43 11.59 -17.03 3.53
CA LYS A 43 11.56 -17.64 2.19
C LYS A 43 10.79 -16.74 1.20
N THR A 44 9.66 -16.22 1.59
CA THR A 44 8.87 -15.34 0.73
C THR A 44 9.62 -14.06 0.37
N LEU A 45 10.32 -13.45 1.32
CA LEU A 45 11.16 -12.30 1.05
C LEU A 45 12.31 -12.63 0.10
N GLN A 46 12.98 -13.80 0.28
CA GLN A 46 14.01 -14.26 -0.63
C GLN A 46 13.53 -14.48 -2.08
N GLU A 47 12.27 -14.88 -2.27
CA GLU A 47 11.65 -15.04 -3.60
C GLU A 47 11.21 -13.70 -4.24
N ILE A 48 10.88 -12.69 -3.44
CA ILE A 48 10.40 -11.38 -3.90
C ILE A 48 11.56 -10.43 -4.21
N LEU A 49 12.57 -10.39 -3.36
CA LEU A 49 13.65 -9.39 -3.41
C LEU A 49 14.49 -9.40 -4.70
N PRO A 50 14.76 -10.55 -5.35
CA PRO A 50 15.48 -10.58 -6.63
C PRO A 50 14.76 -9.80 -7.77
N ALA A 51 13.44 -9.63 -7.69
CA ALA A 51 12.69 -8.80 -8.64
C ALA A 51 12.86 -7.29 -8.36
N GLN A 52 13.56 -6.90 -7.29
CA GLN A 52 13.86 -5.52 -6.93
C GLN A 52 12.59 -4.63 -6.90
N PRO A 53 11.59 -4.90 -6.05
CA PRO A 53 10.49 -3.97 -5.86
C PRO A 53 11.03 -2.62 -5.34
N ASN A 54 10.30 -1.55 -5.56
CA ASN A 54 10.69 -0.22 -5.08
C ASN A 54 10.68 -0.12 -3.55
N ALA A 55 9.81 -0.89 -2.88
CA ALA A 55 9.79 -1.00 -1.43
C ALA A 55 9.10 -2.28 -0.95
N ILE A 56 9.50 -2.74 0.24
CA ILE A 56 8.75 -3.71 1.04
C ILE A 56 7.99 -2.93 2.12
N LEU A 57 6.73 -3.27 2.37
CA LEU A 57 5.95 -2.75 3.48
C LEU A 57 5.69 -3.87 4.47
N GLY A 58 6.07 -3.67 5.73
CA GLY A 58 5.95 -4.70 6.75
C GLY A 58 6.10 -4.16 8.16
N PHE A 59 6.35 -5.06 9.10
CA PHE A 59 6.53 -4.75 10.51
C PHE A 59 8.00 -4.90 10.94
N LYS A 60 8.25 -4.74 12.23
CA LYS A 60 9.59 -4.76 12.84
C LYS A 60 10.40 -5.99 12.43
N ARG A 61 9.81 -7.20 12.49
CA ARG A 61 10.50 -8.45 12.16
C ARG A 61 10.98 -8.49 10.71
N ASP A 62 10.18 -7.93 9.80
CA ASP A 62 10.51 -7.91 8.37
C ASP A 62 11.68 -6.98 8.08
N LEU A 63 11.73 -5.82 8.77
CA LEU A 63 12.86 -4.89 8.69
C LEU A 63 14.15 -5.50 9.31
N GLU A 64 14.03 -6.23 10.40
CA GLU A 64 15.16 -6.96 10.98
C GLU A 64 15.76 -7.95 9.98
N PHE A 65 14.93 -8.69 9.23
CA PHE A 65 15.40 -9.57 8.15
C PHE A 65 16.15 -8.79 7.05
N ILE A 66 15.58 -7.68 6.57
CA ILE A 66 16.19 -6.81 5.55
C ILE A 66 17.59 -6.35 6.02
N ASN A 67 17.69 -5.89 7.26
CA ASN A 67 18.94 -5.38 7.84
C ASN A 67 19.98 -6.49 8.03
N GLN A 68 19.58 -7.66 8.54
CA GLN A 68 20.49 -8.80 8.78
C GLN A 68 21.10 -9.33 7.47
N HIS A 69 20.38 -9.23 6.36
CA HIS A 69 20.86 -9.71 5.05
C HIS A 69 21.45 -8.57 4.19
N ASN A 70 21.65 -7.37 4.74
CA ASN A 70 22.19 -6.21 4.04
C ASN A 70 21.46 -5.89 2.73
N ILE A 71 20.13 -6.02 2.72
CA ILE A 71 19.31 -5.81 1.53
C ILE A 71 19.03 -4.32 1.36
N ASN A 72 19.34 -3.78 0.19
CA ASN A 72 19.21 -2.34 -0.09
C ASN A 72 17.81 -1.92 -0.61
N THR A 73 16.82 -2.80 -0.56
CA THR A 73 15.44 -2.46 -0.93
C THR A 73 14.85 -1.54 0.16
N PRO A 74 14.30 -0.37 -0.21
CA PRO A 74 13.65 0.53 0.73
C PRO A 74 12.56 -0.16 1.54
N PHE A 75 12.44 0.21 2.81
CA PHE A 75 11.45 -0.38 3.72
C PHE A 75 10.46 0.65 4.25
N ILE A 76 9.17 0.31 4.18
CA ILE A 76 8.06 1.07 4.75
C ILE A 76 7.60 0.36 6.02
N TYR A 77 7.84 0.96 7.17
CA TYR A 77 7.48 0.39 8.47
C TYR A 77 6.03 0.73 8.82
N ASN A 78 5.17 -0.28 8.95
CA ASN A 78 3.79 -0.05 9.36
C ASN A 78 3.70 0.19 10.88
N LEU A 79 3.30 1.41 11.26
CA LEU A 79 3.19 1.85 12.65
C LEU A 79 1.88 1.44 13.31
N THR A 80 0.94 0.89 12.54
CA THR A 80 -0.41 0.56 13.02
C THR A 80 -0.79 -0.87 12.71
N ALA A 81 -1.46 -1.52 13.63
CA ALA A 81 -1.90 -2.91 13.46
C ALA A 81 -3.24 -3.19 14.12
N SER A 82 -3.82 -4.30 13.72
CA SER A 82 -4.90 -5.02 14.40
C SER A 82 -4.88 -6.47 13.91
N THR A 83 -5.56 -7.37 14.61
CA THR A 83 -5.71 -8.75 14.16
C THR A 83 -7.18 -9.08 13.90
N VAL A 84 -7.43 -10.09 13.07
CA VAL A 84 -8.78 -10.63 12.85
C VAL A 84 -9.28 -11.48 14.04
N LEU A 85 -8.48 -11.63 15.09
CA LEU A 85 -8.89 -12.30 16.33
C LEU A 85 -9.79 -11.42 17.20
N ASN A 86 -9.83 -10.11 16.90
CA ASN A 86 -10.66 -9.12 17.56
C ASN A 86 -11.12 -8.08 16.51
N CYS A 87 -11.55 -6.90 16.92
CA CYS A 87 -12.00 -5.83 16.03
C CYS A 87 -10.90 -5.40 15.06
N HIS A 88 -10.98 -5.87 13.81
CA HIS A 88 -9.98 -5.59 12.77
C HIS A 88 -10.07 -4.16 12.23
N THR A 89 -11.24 -3.52 12.33
CA THR A 89 -11.45 -2.16 11.85
C THR A 89 -10.79 -1.10 12.72
N LYS A 90 -10.56 -1.38 14.01
CA LYS A 90 -9.75 -0.53 14.89
C LYS A 90 -8.26 -0.80 14.69
N LYS A 91 -7.52 0.22 14.21
CA LYS A 91 -6.05 0.18 14.15
C LYS A 91 -5.45 0.87 15.36
N VAL A 92 -4.50 0.20 16.01
CA VAL A 92 -3.78 0.75 17.15
C VAL A 92 -2.33 1.07 16.76
N ILE A 93 -1.73 2.09 17.36
CA ILE A 93 -0.31 2.40 17.18
C ILE A 93 0.52 1.33 17.93
N ILE A 94 1.47 0.72 17.22
CA ILE A 94 2.35 -0.34 17.73
C ILE A 94 3.84 0.05 17.77
N ALA A 95 4.19 1.16 17.15
CA ALA A 95 5.53 1.73 17.15
C ALA A 95 5.47 3.25 16.91
N SER A 96 6.48 3.98 17.37
CA SER A 96 6.64 5.41 17.08
C SER A 96 7.39 5.65 15.76
N VAL A 97 7.31 6.87 15.23
CA VAL A 97 8.13 7.28 14.06
C VAL A 97 9.61 7.22 14.40
N MET A 98 9.98 7.53 15.64
CA MET A 98 11.38 7.44 16.11
C MET A 98 11.88 5.99 16.14
N ASP A 99 11.05 5.02 16.55
CA ASP A 99 11.42 3.60 16.52
C ASP A 99 11.69 3.14 15.09
N ALA A 100 10.84 3.51 14.14
CA ALA A 100 11.02 3.19 12.73
C ALA A 100 12.28 3.82 12.15
N LEU A 101 12.52 5.10 12.45
CA LEU A 101 13.72 5.83 12.02
C LEU A 101 14.99 5.18 12.58
N SER A 102 15.00 4.86 13.86
CA SER A 102 16.13 4.21 14.55
C SER A 102 16.42 2.81 14.01
N ALA A 103 15.37 2.09 13.55
CA ALA A 103 15.51 0.79 12.91
C ALA A 103 15.99 0.87 11.45
N GLY A 104 16.07 2.06 10.85
CA GLY A 104 16.54 2.26 9.48
C GLY A 104 15.44 2.25 8.41
N ALA A 105 14.18 2.48 8.78
CA ALA A 105 13.09 2.60 7.79
C ALA A 105 13.26 3.83 6.90
N ASP A 106 12.90 3.68 5.62
CA ASP A 106 12.89 4.78 4.64
C ASP A 106 11.58 5.57 4.65
N CYS A 107 10.50 4.95 5.13
CA CYS A 107 9.16 5.50 5.18
C CYS A 107 8.38 4.79 6.29
N VAL A 108 7.35 5.43 6.81
CA VAL A 108 6.39 4.78 7.69
C VAL A 108 5.02 4.69 7.04
N ALA A 109 4.20 3.73 7.47
CA ALA A 109 2.81 3.64 7.08
C ALA A 109 1.90 3.73 8.30
N ALA A 110 0.72 4.33 8.13
CA ALA A 110 -0.36 4.31 9.11
C ALA A 110 -1.70 4.09 8.42
N HIS A 111 -2.57 3.32 9.05
CA HIS A 111 -3.83 2.86 8.48
C HIS A 111 -5.02 3.55 9.15
N ILE A 112 -5.93 4.08 8.34
CA ILE A 112 -7.23 4.59 8.77
C ILE A 112 -8.32 3.81 8.04
N ASN A 113 -9.27 3.26 8.79
CA ASN A 113 -10.53 2.73 8.29
C ASN A 113 -11.62 3.80 8.45
N PHE A 114 -12.01 4.41 7.33
CA PHE A 114 -13.07 5.40 7.30
C PHE A 114 -14.45 4.75 7.39
N SER A 115 -15.40 5.43 8.02
CA SER A 115 -16.73 4.94 8.36
C SER A 115 -16.77 3.91 9.52
N SER A 116 -15.62 3.55 10.11
CA SER A 116 -15.55 2.76 11.33
C SER A 116 -15.99 3.59 12.53
N GLN A 117 -16.58 2.97 13.54
CA GLN A 117 -16.87 3.63 14.82
C GLN A 117 -15.61 4.18 15.52
N TYR A 118 -14.43 3.72 15.12
CA TYR A 118 -13.11 4.15 15.63
C TYR A 118 -12.41 5.18 14.73
N GLU A 119 -13.08 5.70 13.71
CA GLU A 119 -12.49 6.63 12.73
C GLU A 119 -11.84 7.84 13.39
N ASN A 120 -12.55 8.50 14.34
CA ASN A 120 -12.05 9.70 15.01
C ASN A 120 -10.73 9.47 15.75
N GLU A 121 -10.57 8.30 16.41
CA GLU A 121 -9.33 7.94 17.09
C GLU A 121 -8.19 7.71 16.07
N MET A 122 -8.50 7.04 14.97
CA MET A 122 -7.50 6.76 13.91
C MET A 122 -7.09 8.04 13.18
N ILE A 123 -8.00 8.98 12.93
CA ILE A 123 -7.68 10.31 12.37
C ILE A 123 -6.75 11.07 13.31
N HIS A 124 -7.07 11.12 14.60
CA HIS A 124 -6.22 11.78 15.60
C HIS A 124 -4.80 11.18 15.61
N ASN A 125 -4.71 9.85 15.69
CA ASN A 125 -3.44 9.14 15.69
C ASN A 125 -2.63 9.39 14.42
N PHE A 126 -3.28 9.40 13.25
CA PHE A 126 -2.64 9.67 11.97
C PHE A 126 -2.07 11.10 11.92
N ALA A 127 -2.82 12.09 12.38
CA ALA A 127 -2.37 13.48 12.42
C ALA A 127 -1.14 13.66 13.34
N MET A 128 -1.10 12.95 14.48
CA MET A 128 0.06 12.96 15.37
C MET A 128 1.30 12.33 14.70
N ILE A 129 1.12 11.20 14.02
CA ILE A 129 2.17 10.54 13.23
C ILE A 129 2.67 11.46 12.12
N ALA A 130 1.78 12.13 11.37
CA ALA A 130 2.15 13.04 10.29
C ALA A 130 3.03 14.20 10.80
N ASN A 131 2.65 14.81 11.92
CA ASN A 131 3.43 15.88 12.57
C ASN A 131 4.82 15.40 13.01
N GLU A 132 4.93 14.18 13.53
CA GLU A 132 6.22 13.60 13.93
C GLU A 132 7.07 13.26 12.69
N CYS A 133 6.47 12.72 11.64
CA CYS A 133 7.12 12.48 10.35
C CYS A 133 7.74 13.76 9.76
N ASP A 134 7.03 14.87 9.82
CA ASP A 134 7.54 16.16 9.35
C ASP A 134 8.75 16.63 10.14
N LYS A 135 8.72 16.50 11.47
CA LYS A 135 9.84 16.87 12.36
C LYS A 135 11.08 16.01 12.11
N LEU A 136 10.89 14.71 11.88
CA LEU A 136 11.99 13.75 11.73
C LEU A 136 12.44 13.56 10.27
N GLY A 137 11.73 14.16 9.32
CA GLY A 137 12.05 14.04 7.89
C GLY A 137 11.82 12.64 7.34
N LEU A 138 10.83 11.91 7.85
CA LEU A 138 10.42 10.59 7.38
C LEU A 138 9.13 10.70 6.54
N PRO A 139 9.05 10.10 5.34
CA PRO A 139 7.80 10.07 4.57
C PRO A 139 6.71 9.25 5.28
N LEU A 140 5.45 9.62 5.05
CA LEU A 140 4.27 8.93 5.57
C LEU A 140 3.40 8.40 4.43
N LEU A 141 3.22 7.08 4.37
CA LEU A 141 2.25 6.41 3.53
C LEU A 141 0.94 6.21 4.33
N ALA A 142 -0.15 6.80 3.84
CA ALA A 142 -1.49 6.54 4.38
C ALA A 142 -2.07 5.27 3.75
N ILE A 143 -2.52 4.32 4.56
CA ILE A 143 -3.40 3.23 4.11
C ILE A 143 -4.82 3.68 4.44
N ALA A 144 -5.54 4.17 3.43
CA ALA A 144 -6.82 4.86 3.58
C ALA A 144 -7.94 4.06 2.90
N TYR A 145 -8.76 3.38 3.69
CA TYR A 145 -9.83 2.54 3.17
C TYR A 145 -11.20 2.93 3.74
N PRO A 146 -12.25 3.00 2.91
CA PRO A 146 -13.61 2.90 3.42
C PRO A 146 -13.81 1.48 3.95
N ARG A 147 -14.03 1.36 5.26
CA ARG A 147 -14.23 0.09 5.95
C ARG A 147 -14.90 0.33 7.29
N LYS A 148 -15.98 -0.35 7.53
CA LYS A 148 -16.71 -0.29 8.81
C LYS A 148 -17.01 -1.68 9.36
N GLU A 149 -17.62 -1.74 10.52
CA GLU A 149 -18.12 -2.94 11.13
C GLU A 149 -19.52 -3.28 10.63
N ASN A 150 -19.78 -4.56 10.38
CA ASN A 150 -21.12 -5.12 10.32
C ASN A 150 -21.72 -5.28 11.73
N ALA A 151 -23.01 -5.52 11.82
CA ALA A 151 -23.70 -5.74 13.10
C ALA A 151 -23.16 -6.93 13.90
N ASP A 152 -22.57 -7.92 13.22
CA ASP A 152 -21.92 -9.09 13.81
C ASP A 152 -20.43 -8.87 14.16
N GLY A 153 -19.91 -7.66 13.96
CA GLY A 153 -18.52 -7.30 14.21
C GLY A 153 -17.53 -7.67 13.10
N THR A 154 -17.99 -8.27 12.02
CA THR A 154 -17.14 -8.54 10.84
C THR A 154 -16.88 -7.26 10.02
N ASP A 155 -15.85 -7.29 9.17
CA ASP A 155 -15.51 -6.17 8.31
C ASP A 155 -16.50 -6.04 7.14
N TYR A 156 -16.86 -4.80 6.83
CA TYR A 156 -17.57 -4.42 5.62
C TYR A 156 -16.70 -3.43 4.81
N ASN A 157 -16.28 -3.85 3.63
CA ASN A 157 -15.38 -3.08 2.75
C ASN A 157 -16.10 -2.45 1.55
N TYR A 158 -17.41 -2.33 1.60
CA TYR A 158 -18.25 -1.75 0.55
C TYR A 158 -18.15 -2.50 -0.81
N GLU A 159 -17.93 -3.83 -0.78
CA GLU A 159 -17.81 -4.64 -1.99
C GLU A 159 -19.06 -4.57 -2.86
N ASP A 160 -20.25 -4.63 -2.24
CA ASP A 160 -21.54 -4.55 -2.93
C ASP A 160 -21.76 -3.17 -3.58
N LEU A 161 -21.34 -2.07 -2.92
CA LEU A 161 -21.38 -0.73 -3.51
C LEU A 161 -20.42 -0.65 -4.70
N LYS A 162 -19.20 -1.18 -4.56
CA LYS A 162 -18.23 -1.23 -5.63
C LYS A 162 -18.76 -1.98 -6.86
N GLU A 163 -19.46 -3.10 -6.66
CA GLU A 163 -20.01 -3.90 -7.75
C GLU A 163 -21.21 -3.24 -8.44
N LYS A 164 -22.04 -2.54 -7.68
CA LYS A 164 -23.30 -1.95 -8.18
C LYS A 164 -23.14 -0.53 -8.72
N ASN A 165 -22.22 0.25 -8.14
CA ASN A 165 -22.07 1.67 -8.46
C ASN A 165 -20.62 2.15 -8.25
N HIS A 166 -19.79 1.96 -9.26
CA HIS A 166 -18.38 2.37 -9.23
C HIS A 166 -18.20 3.85 -8.95
N GLU A 167 -19.11 4.71 -9.41
CA GLU A 167 -19.00 6.15 -9.23
C GLU A 167 -19.22 6.56 -7.78
N GLU A 168 -20.27 6.04 -7.13
CA GLU A 168 -20.54 6.31 -5.71
C GLU A 168 -19.42 5.73 -4.82
N PHE A 169 -18.91 4.53 -5.16
CA PHE A 169 -17.76 3.97 -4.46
C PHE A 169 -16.51 4.83 -4.65
N ALA A 170 -16.30 5.39 -5.86
CA ALA A 170 -15.20 6.31 -6.14
C ALA A 170 -15.30 7.61 -5.34
N GLU A 171 -16.50 8.15 -5.13
CA GLU A 171 -16.71 9.33 -4.27
C GLU A 171 -16.26 9.05 -2.84
N LEU A 172 -16.62 7.90 -2.30
CA LEU A 172 -16.21 7.47 -0.96
C LEU A 172 -14.69 7.30 -0.85
N VAL A 173 -14.07 6.59 -1.82
CA VAL A 173 -12.61 6.40 -1.85
C VAL A 173 -11.87 7.72 -2.07
N ALA A 174 -12.41 8.62 -2.90
CA ALA A 174 -11.87 9.95 -3.13
C ALA A 174 -11.91 10.81 -1.85
N HIS A 175 -13.01 10.72 -1.09
CA HIS A 175 -13.11 11.40 0.21
C HIS A 175 -12.05 10.88 1.19
N CYS A 176 -11.91 9.56 1.35
CA CYS A 176 -10.86 8.97 2.20
C CYS A 176 -9.45 9.48 1.79
N SER A 177 -9.18 9.50 0.48
CA SER A 177 -7.89 9.96 -0.06
C SER A 177 -7.66 11.46 0.21
N ARG A 178 -8.71 12.27 0.11
CA ARG A 178 -8.64 13.71 0.41
C ARG A 178 -8.35 13.96 1.88
N VAL A 179 -9.02 13.27 2.79
CA VAL A 179 -8.80 13.44 4.23
C VAL A 179 -7.35 13.18 4.59
N VAL A 180 -6.77 12.06 4.18
CA VAL A 180 -5.36 11.76 4.52
C VAL A 180 -4.37 12.71 3.84
N CYS A 181 -4.69 13.22 2.65
CA CYS A 181 -3.91 14.28 2.00
C CYS A 181 -3.87 15.55 2.85
N GLU A 182 -5.03 16.02 3.33
CA GLU A 182 -5.15 17.20 4.19
C GLU A 182 -4.46 17.00 5.55
N LEU A 183 -4.42 15.75 6.05
CA LEU A 183 -3.71 15.40 7.29
C LEU A 183 -2.19 15.27 7.12
N GLY A 184 -1.65 15.37 5.91
CA GLY A 184 -0.20 15.40 5.66
C GLY A 184 0.41 14.11 5.14
N ALA A 185 -0.38 13.18 4.59
CA ALA A 185 0.17 12.02 3.88
C ALA A 185 1.08 12.44 2.71
N ASP A 186 2.21 11.75 2.55
CA ASP A 186 3.12 11.93 1.41
C ASP A 186 2.80 10.95 0.27
N ILE A 187 2.25 9.76 0.60
CA ILE A 187 1.81 8.72 -0.34
C ILE A 187 0.46 8.20 0.15
N ILE A 188 -0.46 7.94 -0.78
CA ILE A 188 -1.80 7.42 -0.44
C ILE A 188 -1.97 6.04 -1.07
N LYS A 189 -2.19 5.01 -0.23
CA LYS A 189 -2.58 3.66 -0.64
C LYS A 189 -4.08 3.50 -0.41
N THR A 190 -4.82 3.21 -1.47
CA THR A 190 -6.28 3.06 -1.39
C THR A 190 -6.81 1.99 -2.34
N TYR A 191 -8.14 1.77 -2.35
CA TYR A 191 -8.76 0.79 -3.23
C TYR A 191 -8.84 1.31 -4.68
N TYR A 192 -8.66 0.38 -5.64
CA TYR A 192 -9.08 0.58 -7.02
C TYR A 192 -10.61 0.48 -7.10
N THR A 193 -11.26 1.41 -7.79
CA THR A 193 -12.71 1.60 -7.73
C THR A 193 -13.50 0.67 -8.67
N GLY A 194 -12.84 0.01 -9.61
CA GLY A 194 -13.44 -0.97 -10.50
C GLY A 194 -13.15 -0.72 -11.97
N ASP A 195 -13.02 0.54 -12.37
CA ASP A 195 -12.67 0.98 -13.72
C ASP A 195 -11.77 2.23 -13.68
N ALA A 196 -11.15 2.57 -14.82
CA ALA A 196 -10.21 3.67 -14.93
C ALA A 196 -10.89 5.04 -14.75
N GLU A 197 -12.11 5.23 -15.27
CA GLU A 197 -12.79 6.53 -15.23
C GLU A 197 -13.18 6.91 -13.79
N SER A 198 -13.77 5.98 -13.06
CA SER A 198 -14.11 6.20 -11.64
C SER A 198 -12.86 6.41 -10.79
N PHE A 199 -11.76 5.67 -11.06
CA PHE A 199 -10.51 5.82 -10.31
C PHE A 199 -9.76 7.14 -10.59
N LYS A 200 -9.94 7.74 -11.75
CA LYS A 200 -9.40 9.07 -12.09
C LYS A 200 -9.82 10.14 -11.07
N LYS A 201 -11.06 10.09 -10.58
CA LYS A 201 -11.58 10.96 -9.53
C LYS A 201 -10.78 10.84 -8.23
N VAL A 202 -10.40 9.62 -7.86
CA VAL A 202 -9.57 9.34 -6.67
C VAL A 202 -8.18 9.97 -6.81
N VAL A 203 -7.53 9.79 -7.96
CA VAL A 203 -6.21 10.39 -8.24
C VAL A 203 -6.27 11.92 -8.18
N GLN A 204 -7.32 12.53 -8.75
CA GLN A 204 -7.52 13.98 -8.73
C GLN A 204 -7.76 14.52 -7.32
N SER A 205 -8.49 13.79 -6.47
CA SER A 205 -8.78 14.18 -5.09
C SER A 205 -7.54 14.24 -4.19
N ALA A 206 -6.48 13.54 -4.55
CA ALA A 206 -5.23 13.46 -3.78
C ALA A 206 -4.34 14.71 -3.89
N CYS A 207 -4.78 15.77 -4.57
CA CYS A 207 -4.07 17.07 -4.65
C CYS A 207 -2.58 16.95 -5.05
N GLY A 208 -2.27 16.07 -6.01
CA GLY A 208 -0.90 15.84 -6.49
C GLY A 208 -0.07 14.92 -5.60
N ARG A 209 -0.62 14.35 -4.53
CA ARG A 209 0.06 13.29 -3.78
C ARG A 209 0.05 11.99 -4.59
N PRO A 210 1.15 11.21 -4.60
CA PRO A 210 1.21 9.92 -5.24
C PRO A 210 0.13 8.97 -4.69
N VAL A 211 -0.71 8.43 -5.56
CA VAL A 211 -1.72 7.41 -5.22
C VAL A 211 -1.25 6.05 -5.71
N VAL A 212 -1.23 5.06 -4.85
CA VAL A 212 -0.95 3.65 -5.17
C VAL A 212 -2.17 2.79 -4.87
N ILE A 213 -2.48 1.83 -5.74
CA ILE A 213 -3.63 0.96 -5.55
C ILE A 213 -3.31 -0.26 -4.70
N ALA A 214 -4.24 -0.66 -3.85
CA ALA A 214 -4.20 -1.91 -3.09
C ALA A 214 -4.68 -3.08 -3.95
N GLY A 215 -4.05 -4.26 -3.77
CA GLY A 215 -4.31 -5.44 -4.60
C GLY A 215 -5.57 -6.23 -4.26
N GLY A 216 -6.15 -6.05 -3.08
CA GLY A 216 -7.29 -6.85 -2.64
C GLY A 216 -7.01 -8.37 -2.52
N PRO A 217 -8.04 -9.23 -2.57
CA PRO A 217 -7.90 -10.68 -2.62
C PRO A 217 -7.11 -11.16 -3.84
N LYS A 218 -6.55 -12.38 -3.79
CA LYS A 218 -5.88 -13.01 -4.93
C LYS A 218 -6.89 -13.26 -6.07
N VAL A 219 -6.56 -12.80 -7.25
CA VAL A 219 -7.30 -13.04 -8.51
C VAL A 219 -6.33 -13.51 -9.61
N SER A 220 -6.79 -13.72 -10.85
CA SER A 220 -5.91 -14.14 -11.95
C SER A 220 -4.79 -13.13 -12.23
N VAL A 221 -3.72 -13.57 -12.88
CA VAL A 221 -2.60 -12.69 -13.28
C VAL A 221 -3.11 -11.64 -14.26
N GLU A 222 -3.85 -12.05 -15.26
CA GLU A 222 -4.40 -11.20 -16.32
C GLU A 222 -5.23 -10.06 -15.71
N LYS A 223 -6.14 -10.39 -14.78
CA LYS A 223 -6.99 -9.40 -14.12
C LYS A 223 -6.18 -8.37 -13.32
N THR A 224 -5.14 -8.82 -12.61
CA THR A 224 -4.30 -7.89 -11.83
C THR A 224 -3.41 -7.01 -12.71
N LEU A 225 -2.91 -7.54 -13.83
CA LEU A 225 -2.16 -6.76 -14.81
C LEU A 225 -3.04 -5.70 -15.48
N GLN A 226 -4.30 -6.07 -15.83
CA GLN A 226 -5.25 -5.09 -16.39
C GLN A 226 -5.56 -3.97 -15.38
N VAL A 227 -5.84 -4.31 -14.13
CA VAL A 227 -6.08 -3.32 -13.06
C VAL A 227 -4.86 -2.40 -12.87
N ALA A 228 -3.63 -2.95 -12.99
CA ALA A 228 -2.42 -2.14 -12.92
C ALA A 228 -2.32 -1.16 -14.10
N GLU A 229 -2.57 -1.62 -15.33
CA GLU A 229 -2.57 -0.76 -16.53
C GLU A 229 -3.63 0.34 -16.42
N ASP A 230 -4.87 0.00 -16.10
CA ASP A 230 -5.98 0.95 -15.94
C ASP A 230 -5.64 2.07 -14.95
N ALA A 231 -5.10 1.70 -13.80
CA ALA A 231 -4.69 2.66 -12.79
C ALA A 231 -3.54 3.57 -13.27
N MET A 232 -2.55 3.00 -13.97
CA MET A 232 -1.42 3.76 -14.49
C MET A 232 -1.85 4.77 -15.57
N VAL A 233 -2.81 4.42 -16.44
CA VAL A 233 -3.34 5.28 -17.50
C VAL A 233 -4.00 6.54 -16.92
N VAL A 234 -4.69 6.44 -15.79
CA VAL A 234 -5.36 7.58 -15.16
C VAL A 234 -4.49 8.34 -14.15
N GLY A 235 -3.20 8.00 -14.07
CA GLY A 235 -2.22 8.79 -13.32
C GLY A 235 -1.87 8.25 -11.94
N ALA A 236 -2.23 7.02 -11.59
CA ALA A 236 -1.69 6.41 -10.37
C ALA A 236 -0.15 6.43 -10.36
N ALA A 237 0.43 6.55 -9.20
CA ALA A 237 1.88 6.52 -9.02
C ALA A 237 2.45 5.09 -8.94
N GLY A 238 1.58 4.08 -8.80
CA GLY A 238 2.02 2.70 -8.72
C GLY A 238 1.01 1.78 -8.04
N ILE A 239 1.52 0.66 -7.58
CA ILE A 239 0.72 -0.37 -6.92
C ILE A 239 1.35 -0.82 -5.60
N SER A 240 0.50 -1.35 -4.72
CA SER A 240 0.90 -1.97 -3.45
C SER A 240 0.16 -3.30 -3.28
N PHE A 241 0.68 -4.35 -3.95
CA PHE A 241 0.04 -5.66 -4.01
C PHE A 241 0.73 -6.66 -3.07
N GLY A 242 -0.02 -7.18 -2.07
CA GLY A 242 0.42 -8.20 -1.12
C GLY A 242 -0.03 -9.60 -1.57
N ARG A 243 -1.27 -9.99 -1.26
CA ARG A 243 -1.85 -11.30 -1.57
C ARG A 243 -1.72 -11.72 -3.04
N ASN A 244 -1.79 -10.78 -3.94
CA ASN A 244 -1.57 -11.02 -5.37
C ASN A 244 -0.09 -11.27 -5.73
N VAL A 245 0.86 -11.05 -4.81
CA VAL A 245 2.29 -11.38 -4.96
C VAL A 245 2.61 -12.64 -4.17
N PHE A 246 2.53 -12.57 -2.83
CA PHE A 246 3.06 -13.63 -1.97
C PHE A 246 2.28 -14.95 -2.04
N ASN A 247 1.02 -14.95 -2.47
CA ASN A 247 0.22 -16.17 -2.70
C ASN A 247 0.41 -16.78 -4.12
N ARG A 248 1.39 -16.32 -4.91
CA ARG A 248 1.70 -16.90 -6.22
C ARG A 248 2.89 -17.84 -6.17
N THR A 249 2.90 -18.83 -7.04
CA THR A 249 4.03 -19.75 -7.20
C THR A 249 5.21 -19.04 -7.86
N HIS A 250 4.97 -18.25 -8.92
CA HIS A 250 6.01 -17.55 -9.68
C HIS A 250 6.03 -16.06 -9.31
N LYS A 251 6.43 -15.74 -8.06
CA LYS A 251 6.43 -14.38 -7.52
C LYS A 251 7.35 -13.44 -8.31
N HIS A 252 8.55 -13.92 -8.64
CA HIS A 252 9.54 -13.15 -9.40
C HIS A 252 8.99 -12.73 -10.78
N ASN A 253 8.52 -13.70 -11.58
CA ASN A 253 7.99 -13.43 -12.93
C ASN A 253 6.82 -12.42 -12.89
N TYR A 254 5.95 -12.59 -11.89
CA TYR A 254 4.81 -11.70 -11.71
C TYR A 254 5.24 -10.27 -11.38
N LEU A 255 6.23 -10.08 -10.52
CA LEU A 255 6.77 -8.77 -10.18
C LEU A 255 7.49 -8.13 -11.39
N VAL A 256 8.19 -8.91 -12.20
CA VAL A 256 8.78 -8.41 -13.46
C VAL A 256 7.69 -7.93 -14.40
N ALA A 257 6.62 -8.69 -14.61
CA ALA A 257 5.49 -8.28 -15.45
C ALA A 257 4.80 -7.00 -14.95
N LEU A 258 4.60 -6.87 -13.64
CA LEU A 258 4.06 -5.64 -13.06
C LEU A 258 4.99 -4.42 -13.27
N LYS A 259 6.30 -4.60 -13.17
CA LYS A 259 7.27 -3.53 -13.44
C LYS A 259 7.22 -3.05 -14.89
N GLU A 260 6.97 -3.94 -15.85
CA GLU A 260 6.80 -3.56 -17.25
C GLU A 260 5.65 -2.58 -17.44
N ILE A 261 4.52 -2.79 -16.75
CA ILE A 261 3.39 -1.86 -16.79
C ILE A 261 3.74 -0.55 -16.09
N ILE A 262 4.26 -0.64 -14.86
CA ILE A 262 4.43 0.52 -13.97
C ILE A 262 5.56 1.44 -14.47
N LEU A 263 6.70 0.87 -14.85
CA LEU A 263 7.92 1.63 -15.18
C LEU A 263 8.09 1.84 -16.68
N ASN A 264 7.73 0.84 -17.50
CA ASN A 264 7.98 0.82 -18.94
C ASN A 264 6.72 1.12 -19.78
N LYS A 265 5.56 1.37 -19.12
CA LYS A 265 4.27 1.67 -19.77
C LYS A 265 3.82 0.58 -20.76
N SER A 266 4.15 -0.67 -20.47
CA SER A 266 3.70 -1.82 -21.24
C SER A 266 2.20 -2.05 -21.05
N THR A 267 1.53 -2.67 -22.03
CA THR A 267 0.15 -3.11 -21.87
C THR A 267 0.08 -4.38 -21.01
N ALA A 268 -1.09 -4.63 -20.40
CA ALA A 268 -1.34 -5.84 -19.63
C ALA A 268 -1.12 -7.11 -20.44
N GLU A 269 -1.50 -7.10 -21.72
CA GLU A 269 -1.29 -8.21 -22.65
C GLU A 269 0.20 -8.54 -22.84
N LYS A 270 1.03 -7.53 -23.14
CA LYS A 270 2.48 -7.71 -23.28
C LYS A 270 3.13 -8.16 -21.98
N ALA A 271 2.73 -7.58 -20.85
CA ALA A 271 3.22 -7.96 -19.55
C ALA A 271 2.84 -9.42 -19.20
N PHE A 272 1.66 -9.86 -19.62
CA PHE A 272 1.25 -11.26 -19.45
C PHE A 272 2.07 -12.23 -20.30
N GLU A 273 2.40 -11.87 -21.55
CA GLU A 273 3.32 -12.69 -22.35
C GLU A 273 4.71 -12.79 -21.70
N ILE A 274 5.24 -11.70 -21.14
CA ILE A 274 6.50 -11.73 -20.38
C ILE A 274 6.39 -12.67 -19.17
N TYR A 275 5.29 -12.59 -18.41
CA TYR A 275 5.05 -13.47 -17.26
C TYR A 275 5.10 -14.96 -17.62
N LYS A 276 4.55 -15.33 -18.79
CA LYS A 276 4.51 -16.74 -19.25
C LYS A 276 5.84 -17.25 -19.76
N ASN A 277 6.70 -16.37 -20.25
CA ASN A 277 7.97 -16.75 -20.92
C ASN A 277 9.19 -16.72 -19.99
N LEU A 278 9.02 -16.27 -18.73
CA LEU A 278 10.02 -16.33 -17.66
C LEU A 278 9.89 -17.62 -16.82
#